data_c490a2d04d3bf9094127f7939eacf0ab
#
_entry.id   c490a2d04d3bf9094127f7939eacf0ab
#
_cell.length_a   1.000
_cell.length_b   1.000
_cell.length_c   1.000
_cell.angle_alpha   90.00
_cell.angle_beta   90.00
_cell.angle_gamma   90.00
#
_symmetry.space_group_name_H-M   'P 1'
#
loop_
_entity.id
_entity.type
_entity.pdbx_description
1 polymer ?
#
loop_
_entity_poly.entity_id
_entity_poly.type
_entity_poly.pdbx_seq_one_letter_code
_entity_poly.pdbx_strand_id
1 'polypeptide(L)'
;MPSDKFLIKTISRHPFYLGAAAIALTLTTLAINFRKQDISENISAWGQFGDFLGGTLNPLFGLISVAIISATLQLQIKSSRKQEFDNQFFSLLNLYDSVLQSIDRHSSRDGSVRKGRDCMYLFFRDIIKISERNKIPLSIAYSSFFESRGWELEHYFRTVYHLFKHVKDGSNGNLVIESEKKKYYDLIKSQISQYELIIIWLNCQSQHKGKWDSLINDEHCDPFEHLNKSLINNAHLLRLDEEADKPQRNSNQRPHK
;
A
#
# COMPACT_ATOMS: atom_id res chain seq x y z
N MET A 1 -7.74 -3.92 -16.73
CA MET A 1 -7.56 -4.81 -17.88
C MET A 1 -8.58 -5.94 -17.82
N PRO A 2 -9.45 -6.10 -18.83
CA PRO A 2 -10.40 -7.23 -18.88
C PRO A 2 -9.76 -8.57 -19.24
N SER A 3 -8.51 -8.55 -19.73
CA SER A 3 -7.84 -9.74 -20.30
C SER A 3 -7.49 -10.83 -19.28
N ASP A 4 -7.10 -10.46 -18.05
CA ASP A 4 -6.62 -11.44 -17.07
C ASP A 4 -7.75 -12.33 -16.51
N LYS A 5 -8.92 -11.72 -16.24
CA LYS A 5 -10.11 -12.50 -15.81
C LYS A 5 -10.66 -13.39 -16.91
N PHE A 6 -10.56 -12.94 -18.16
CA PHE A 6 -10.96 -13.74 -19.31
C PHE A 6 -9.98 -14.88 -19.54
N LEU A 7 -8.66 -14.64 -19.46
CA LEU A 7 -7.64 -15.69 -19.57
C LEU A 7 -7.75 -16.72 -18.44
N ILE A 8 -7.93 -16.31 -17.20
CA ILE A 8 -8.09 -17.23 -16.06
C ILE A 8 -9.34 -18.08 -16.23
N LYS A 9 -10.47 -17.47 -16.62
CA LYS A 9 -11.73 -18.19 -16.85
C LYS A 9 -11.64 -19.12 -18.06
N THR A 10 -10.87 -18.73 -19.07
CA THR A 10 -10.61 -19.49 -20.28
C THR A 10 -9.66 -20.66 -19.99
N ILE A 11 -8.52 -20.42 -19.34
CA ILE A 11 -7.55 -21.47 -19.00
C ILE A 11 -8.13 -22.48 -18.00
N SER A 12 -9.03 -22.09 -17.08
CA SER A 12 -9.62 -23.03 -16.12
C SER A 12 -10.66 -23.96 -16.72
N ARG A 13 -11.29 -23.60 -17.83
CA ARG A 13 -12.34 -24.42 -18.51
C ARG A 13 -11.84 -25.14 -19.76
N HIS A 14 -10.91 -24.54 -20.50
CA HIS A 14 -10.46 -25.07 -21.78
C HIS A 14 -9.65 -26.38 -21.73
N PRO A 15 -8.79 -26.68 -20.72
CA PRO A 15 -8.07 -27.94 -20.71
C PRO A 15 -9.01 -29.17 -20.61
N PHE A 16 -10.09 -29.03 -19.85
CA PHE A 16 -11.09 -30.09 -19.80
C PHE A 16 -11.78 -30.32 -21.16
N TYR A 17 -12.15 -29.23 -21.84
CA TYR A 17 -12.74 -29.31 -23.17
C TYR A 17 -11.75 -29.79 -24.25
N LEU A 18 -10.47 -29.40 -24.15
CA LEU A 18 -9.41 -29.87 -25.04
C LEU A 18 -9.18 -31.38 -24.87
N GLY A 19 -9.12 -31.84 -23.62
CA GLY A 19 -9.02 -33.27 -23.32
C GLY A 19 -10.22 -34.05 -23.83
N ALA A 20 -11.44 -33.59 -23.55
CA ALA A 20 -12.66 -34.16 -24.03
C ALA A 20 -12.79 -34.18 -25.57
N ALA A 21 -12.37 -33.10 -26.24
CA ALA A 21 -12.31 -32.99 -27.69
C ALA A 21 -11.29 -33.95 -28.30
N ALA A 22 -10.11 -34.10 -27.70
CA ALA A 22 -9.10 -35.07 -28.14
C ALA A 22 -9.59 -36.49 -28.03
N ILE A 23 -10.24 -36.86 -26.91
CA ILE A 23 -10.85 -38.16 -26.71
C ILE A 23 -11.96 -38.39 -27.76
N ALA A 24 -12.88 -37.42 -27.90
CA ALA A 24 -13.99 -37.51 -28.86
C ALA A 24 -13.45 -37.64 -30.30
N LEU A 25 -12.43 -36.87 -30.71
CA LEU A 25 -11.82 -36.98 -32.04
C LEU A 25 -11.20 -38.35 -32.26
N THR A 26 -10.47 -38.88 -31.27
CA THR A 26 -9.84 -40.20 -31.36
C THR A 26 -10.93 -41.29 -31.49
N LEU A 27 -11.95 -41.24 -30.64
CA LEU A 27 -13.06 -42.20 -30.70
C LEU A 27 -13.86 -42.12 -32.01
N THR A 28 -14.08 -40.89 -32.52
CA THR A 28 -14.74 -40.67 -33.81
C THR A 28 -13.94 -41.24 -34.96
N THR A 29 -12.62 -40.98 -35.00
CA THR A 29 -11.70 -41.48 -36.01
C THR A 29 -11.68 -43.01 -36.00
N LEU A 30 -11.64 -43.64 -34.83
CA LEU A 30 -11.71 -45.07 -34.66
C LEU A 30 -13.07 -45.62 -35.15
N ALA A 31 -14.19 -45.01 -34.74
CA ALA A 31 -15.51 -45.44 -35.15
C ALA A 31 -15.70 -45.37 -36.68
N ILE A 32 -15.16 -44.34 -37.35
CA ILE A 32 -15.20 -44.20 -38.81
C ILE A 32 -14.39 -45.29 -39.49
N ASN A 33 -13.16 -45.56 -39.04
CA ASN A 33 -12.26 -46.53 -39.68
C ASN A 33 -12.69 -47.98 -39.46
N PHE A 34 -13.26 -48.29 -38.29
CA PHE A 34 -13.66 -49.66 -37.96
C PHE A 34 -15.19 -49.94 -38.16
N ARG A 35 -15.94 -48.97 -38.69
CA ARG A 35 -17.41 -49.08 -38.89
C ARG A 35 -17.87 -50.29 -39.70
N LYS A 36 -17.02 -50.79 -40.57
CA LYS A 36 -17.33 -51.90 -41.48
C LYS A 36 -16.68 -53.21 -41.07
N GLN A 37 -16.00 -53.25 -39.95
CA GLN A 37 -15.32 -54.48 -39.48
C GLN A 37 -16.11 -55.07 -38.30
N ASP A 38 -16.20 -56.39 -38.26
CA ASP A 38 -16.78 -57.09 -37.11
C ASP A 38 -15.86 -57.00 -35.91
N ILE A 39 -16.44 -57.03 -34.71
CA ILE A 39 -15.71 -57.02 -33.43
C ILE A 39 -14.84 -58.30 -33.38
N SER A 40 -13.51 -58.11 -33.30
CA SER A 40 -12.57 -59.20 -33.27
C SER A 40 -12.73 -60.00 -31.97
N GLU A 41 -12.84 -61.34 -32.09
CA GLU A 41 -12.81 -62.26 -30.96
C GLU A 41 -11.36 -62.54 -30.46
N ASN A 42 -10.36 -61.99 -31.17
CA ASN A 42 -8.96 -62.21 -30.85
C ASN A 42 -8.50 -61.24 -29.76
N ILE A 43 -8.11 -61.78 -28.58
CA ILE A 43 -7.62 -61.04 -27.43
C ILE A 43 -6.36 -60.23 -27.78
N SER A 44 -5.48 -60.75 -28.66
CA SER A 44 -4.27 -60.05 -29.10
C SER A 44 -4.60 -58.76 -29.89
N ALA A 45 -5.65 -58.71 -30.67
CA ALA A 45 -6.10 -57.52 -31.39
C ALA A 45 -6.55 -56.41 -30.45
N TRP A 46 -7.19 -56.75 -29.35
CA TRP A 46 -7.54 -55.81 -28.29
C TRP A 46 -6.37 -55.27 -27.52
N GLY A 47 -5.34 -56.10 -27.30
CA GLY A 47 -4.05 -55.66 -26.72
C GLY A 47 -3.36 -54.62 -27.61
N GLN A 48 -3.24 -54.90 -28.91
CA GLN A 48 -2.63 -53.97 -29.87
C GLN A 48 -3.39 -52.65 -30.00
N PHE A 49 -4.72 -52.70 -29.90
CA PHE A 49 -5.56 -51.52 -29.87
C PHE A 49 -5.35 -50.67 -28.59
N GLY A 50 -5.23 -51.31 -27.44
CA GLY A 50 -4.90 -50.67 -26.18
C GLY A 50 -3.54 -49.97 -26.22
N ASP A 51 -2.53 -50.67 -26.79
CA ASP A 51 -1.18 -50.11 -26.97
C ASP A 51 -1.17 -48.92 -27.93
N PHE A 52 -1.92 -48.94 -29.02
CA PHE A 52 -2.07 -47.82 -29.94
C PHE A 52 -2.73 -46.62 -29.24
N LEU A 53 -3.80 -46.83 -28.51
CA LEU A 53 -4.47 -45.78 -27.75
C LEU A 53 -3.56 -45.18 -26.67
N GLY A 54 -2.94 -46.02 -25.86
CA GLY A 54 -2.02 -45.60 -24.83
C GLY A 54 -0.80 -44.84 -25.40
N GLY A 55 -0.22 -45.39 -26.46
CA GLY A 55 0.92 -44.75 -27.15
C GLY A 55 0.61 -43.39 -27.78
N THR A 56 -0.65 -43.15 -28.17
CA THR A 56 -1.09 -41.89 -28.78
C THR A 56 -1.60 -40.88 -27.74
N LEU A 57 -2.42 -41.31 -26.82
CA LEU A 57 -3.10 -40.44 -25.86
C LEU A 57 -2.18 -40.00 -24.71
N ASN A 58 -1.29 -40.91 -24.25
CA ASN A 58 -0.40 -40.56 -23.12
C ASN A 58 0.54 -39.38 -23.40
N PRO A 59 1.24 -39.29 -24.53
CA PRO A 59 2.06 -38.14 -24.87
C PRO A 59 1.21 -36.86 -25.00
N LEU A 60 0.02 -36.93 -25.57
CA LEU A 60 -0.91 -35.80 -25.73
C LEU A 60 -1.35 -35.24 -24.36
N PHE A 61 -1.79 -36.12 -23.45
CA PHE A 61 -2.13 -35.72 -22.09
C PHE A 61 -0.94 -35.20 -21.32
N GLY A 62 0.24 -35.77 -21.54
CA GLY A 62 1.49 -35.22 -20.98
C GLY A 62 1.76 -33.78 -21.38
N LEU A 63 1.66 -33.46 -22.67
CA LEU A 63 1.82 -32.10 -23.18
C LEU A 63 0.77 -31.12 -22.62
N ILE A 64 -0.50 -31.54 -22.59
CA ILE A 64 -1.60 -30.73 -22.01
C ILE A 64 -1.31 -30.47 -20.53
N SER A 65 -0.90 -31.47 -19.77
CA SER A 65 -0.57 -31.36 -18.35
C SER A 65 0.56 -30.37 -18.11
N VAL A 66 1.65 -30.43 -18.88
CA VAL A 66 2.77 -29.50 -18.80
C VAL A 66 2.30 -28.06 -19.10
N ALA A 67 1.47 -27.87 -20.13
CA ALA A 67 0.92 -26.55 -20.46
C ALA A 67 0.08 -25.96 -19.32
N ILE A 68 -0.79 -26.78 -18.69
CA ILE A 68 -1.62 -26.37 -17.56
C ILE A 68 -0.75 -26.02 -16.35
N ILE A 69 0.23 -26.86 -16.01
CA ILE A 69 1.13 -26.62 -14.88
C ILE A 69 1.92 -25.33 -15.10
N SER A 70 2.45 -25.10 -16.31
CA SER A 70 3.19 -23.88 -16.66
C SER A 70 2.33 -22.63 -16.52
N ALA A 71 1.08 -22.65 -17.01
CA ALA A 71 0.14 -21.54 -16.87
C ALA A 71 -0.21 -21.29 -15.40
N THR A 72 -0.46 -22.34 -14.63
CA THR A 72 -0.78 -22.24 -13.20
C THR A 72 0.38 -21.66 -12.41
N LEU A 73 1.61 -22.08 -12.70
CA LEU A 73 2.83 -21.56 -12.07
C LEU A 73 3.00 -20.07 -12.32
N GLN A 74 2.77 -19.60 -13.56
CA GLN A 74 2.83 -18.16 -13.87
C GLN A 74 1.80 -17.35 -13.08
N LEU A 75 0.58 -17.84 -12.96
CA LEU A 75 -0.46 -17.20 -12.16
C LEU A 75 -0.10 -17.18 -10.67
N GLN A 76 0.47 -18.27 -10.16
CA GLN A 76 0.92 -18.38 -8.78
C GLN A 76 2.06 -17.40 -8.47
N ILE A 77 3.05 -17.27 -9.36
CA ILE A 77 4.14 -16.30 -9.21
C ILE A 77 3.59 -14.87 -9.16
N LYS A 78 2.66 -14.52 -10.07
CA LYS A 78 2.04 -13.19 -10.08
C LYS A 78 1.28 -12.92 -8.78
N SER A 79 0.50 -13.90 -8.30
CA SER A 79 -0.25 -13.80 -7.05
C SER A 79 0.67 -13.66 -5.83
N SER A 80 1.75 -14.46 -5.78
CA SER A 80 2.74 -14.41 -4.70
C SER A 80 3.44 -13.06 -4.62
N ARG A 81 3.85 -12.50 -5.76
CA ARG A 81 4.46 -11.14 -5.81
C ARG A 81 3.51 -10.05 -5.31
N LYS A 82 2.23 -10.14 -5.70
CA LYS A 82 1.22 -9.20 -5.21
C LYS A 82 1.05 -9.32 -3.69
N GLN A 83 0.97 -10.54 -3.18
CA GLN A 83 0.86 -10.79 -1.74
C GLN A 83 2.09 -10.30 -0.97
N GLU A 84 3.28 -10.47 -1.53
CA GLU A 84 4.51 -9.94 -0.93
C GLU A 84 4.49 -8.41 -0.85
N PHE A 85 4.06 -7.74 -1.93
CA PHE A 85 3.87 -6.30 -1.93
C PHE A 85 2.88 -5.85 -0.84
N ASP A 86 1.72 -6.50 -0.75
CA ASP A 86 0.71 -6.19 0.26
C ASP A 86 1.25 -6.38 1.69
N ASN A 87 1.97 -7.48 1.94
CA ASN A 87 2.60 -7.75 3.24
C ASN A 87 3.63 -6.68 3.61
N GLN A 88 4.46 -6.24 2.67
CA GLN A 88 5.43 -5.16 2.87
C GLN A 88 4.73 -3.82 3.12
N PHE A 89 3.67 -3.52 2.37
CA PHE A 89 2.86 -2.31 2.57
C PHE A 89 2.27 -2.24 3.98
N PHE A 90 1.59 -3.30 4.42
CA PHE A 90 1.00 -3.33 5.77
C PHE A 90 2.07 -3.34 6.87
N SER A 91 3.22 -3.96 6.64
CA SER A 91 4.35 -3.89 7.57
C SER A 91 4.90 -2.47 7.71
N LEU A 92 5.00 -1.72 6.60
CA LEU A 92 5.39 -0.30 6.62
C LEU A 92 4.33 0.57 7.30
N LEU A 93 3.05 0.28 7.10
CA LEU A 93 1.95 1.00 7.76
C LEU A 93 1.97 0.77 9.28
N ASN A 94 2.22 -0.45 9.72
CA ASN A 94 2.39 -0.77 11.15
C ASN A 94 3.65 -0.12 11.72
N LEU A 95 4.74 -0.07 10.95
CA LEU A 95 5.96 0.63 11.35
C LEU A 95 5.70 2.13 11.53
N TYR A 96 4.94 2.74 10.60
CA TYR A 96 4.53 4.14 10.71
C TYR A 96 3.78 4.40 12.03
N ASP A 97 2.78 3.58 12.37
CA ASP A 97 2.04 3.74 13.63
C ASP A 97 2.96 3.53 14.84
N SER A 98 3.81 2.52 14.83
CA SER A 98 4.79 2.27 15.89
C SER A 98 5.75 3.45 16.10
N VAL A 99 6.29 4.01 15.00
CA VAL A 99 7.18 5.19 15.05
C VAL A 99 6.43 6.40 15.58
N LEU A 100 5.19 6.62 15.11
CA LEU A 100 4.35 7.72 15.60
C LEU A 100 4.11 7.59 17.11
N GLN A 101 3.74 6.40 17.61
CA GLN A 101 3.49 6.16 19.04
C GLN A 101 4.76 6.25 19.90
N SER A 102 5.95 6.06 19.32
CA SER A 102 7.23 6.21 20.03
C SER A 102 7.64 7.66 20.26
N ILE A 103 7.02 8.60 19.56
CA ILE A 103 7.24 10.03 19.76
C ILE A 103 6.59 10.41 21.09
N ASP A 104 7.38 10.90 22.03
CA ASP A 104 6.88 11.39 23.31
C ASP A 104 7.37 12.79 23.62
N ARG A 105 6.64 13.47 24.48
CA ARG A 105 6.97 14.80 24.96
C ARG A 105 6.58 15.00 26.39
N HIS A 106 7.57 15.35 27.19
CA HIS A 106 7.40 15.66 28.60
C HIS A 106 7.02 17.14 28.78
N SER A 107 5.97 17.39 29.52
CA SER A 107 5.59 18.73 29.95
C SER A 107 6.41 19.13 31.18
N SER A 108 7.16 20.23 31.06
CA SER A 108 7.93 20.78 32.21
C SER A 108 7.04 21.40 33.28
N ARG A 109 5.74 21.60 33.01
CA ARG A 109 4.83 22.30 33.95
C ARG A 109 4.12 21.36 34.93
N ASP A 110 3.65 20.23 34.45
CA ASP A 110 2.79 19.30 35.18
C ASP A 110 3.32 17.85 35.21
N GLY A 111 4.51 17.63 34.60
CA GLY A 111 5.10 16.28 34.49
C GLY A 111 4.34 15.33 33.57
N SER A 112 3.27 15.80 32.88
CA SER A 112 2.50 14.96 31.96
C SER A 112 3.33 14.56 30.74
N VAL A 113 3.10 13.36 30.24
CA VAL A 113 3.73 12.85 29.01
C VAL A 113 2.66 12.76 27.94
N ARG A 114 2.87 13.50 26.86
CA ARG A 114 2.07 13.35 25.62
C ARG A 114 2.77 12.42 24.68
N LYS A 115 2.00 11.59 23.95
CA LYS A 115 2.54 10.58 23.03
C LYS A 115 1.85 10.65 21.66
N GLY A 116 2.57 10.20 20.66
CA GLY A 116 2.02 10.00 19.34
C GLY A 116 1.45 11.28 18.70
N ARG A 117 0.20 11.20 18.26
CA ARG A 117 -0.49 12.29 17.55
C ARG A 117 -0.62 13.57 18.34
N ASP A 118 -0.74 13.46 19.67
CA ASP A 118 -0.80 14.64 20.54
C ASP A 118 0.48 15.46 20.49
N CYS A 119 1.62 14.81 20.26
CA CYS A 119 2.90 15.49 20.08
C CYS A 119 2.92 16.33 18.80
N MET A 120 2.27 15.89 17.72
CA MET A 120 2.21 16.64 16.45
C MET A 120 1.50 17.99 16.63
N TYR A 121 0.39 18.00 17.38
CA TYR A 121 -0.25 19.27 17.77
C TYR A 121 0.69 20.18 18.56
N LEU A 122 1.43 19.63 19.53
CA LEU A 122 2.36 20.41 20.34
C LEU A 122 3.53 20.96 19.51
N PHE A 123 4.08 20.19 18.58
CA PHE A 123 5.13 20.64 17.67
C PHE A 123 4.62 21.78 16.77
N PHE A 124 3.43 21.60 16.17
CA PHE A 124 2.83 22.67 15.36
C PHE A 124 2.63 23.95 16.17
N ARG A 125 2.13 23.85 17.39
CA ARG A 125 1.95 24.98 18.30
C ARG A 125 3.29 25.67 18.62
N ASP A 126 4.36 24.93 18.82
CA ASP A 126 5.68 25.50 19.08
C ASP A 126 6.21 26.24 17.86
N ILE A 127 6.01 25.71 16.65
CA ILE A 127 6.37 26.37 15.39
C ILE A 127 5.62 27.71 15.26
N ILE A 128 4.32 27.74 15.56
CA ILE A 128 3.51 28.97 15.59
C ILE A 128 4.12 29.99 16.58
N LYS A 129 4.44 29.56 17.81
CA LYS A 129 5.05 30.44 18.82
C LYS A 129 6.37 31.05 18.35
N ILE A 130 7.20 30.29 17.63
CA ILE A 130 8.46 30.79 17.03
C ILE A 130 8.14 31.83 15.96
N SER A 131 7.18 31.53 15.07
CA SER A 131 6.77 32.44 13.98
C SER A 131 6.27 33.78 14.52
N GLU A 132 5.36 33.76 15.50
CA GLU A 132 4.77 34.97 16.09
C GLU A 132 5.78 35.78 16.90
N ARG A 133 6.59 35.12 17.76
CA ARG A 133 7.57 35.77 18.60
C ARG A 133 8.61 36.55 17.77
N ASN A 134 9.03 35.93 16.67
CA ASN A 134 10.09 36.49 15.81
C ASN A 134 9.52 37.26 14.60
N LYS A 135 8.17 37.25 14.42
CA LYS A 135 7.50 37.89 13.27
C LYS A 135 8.04 37.36 11.92
N ILE A 136 8.28 36.08 11.83
CA ILE A 136 8.82 35.38 10.64
C ILE A 136 7.79 34.45 10.01
N PRO A 137 7.89 34.18 8.70
CA PRO A 137 7.04 33.21 8.03
C PRO A 137 7.11 31.82 8.67
N LEU A 138 6.01 31.07 8.60
CA LEU A 138 5.90 29.75 9.22
C LEU A 138 6.95 28.76 8.70
N SER A 139 7.35 28.85 7.43
CA SER A 139 8.42 28.04 6.83
C SER A 139 9.78 28.29 7.46
N ILE A 140 10.09 29.55 7.79
CA ILE A 140 11.35 29.93 8.47
C ILE A 140 11.29 29.50 9.93
N ALA A 141 10.14 29.68 10.59
CA ALA A 141 9.91 29.22 11.96
C ALA A 141 10.07 27.71 12.08
N TYR A 142 9.59 26.95 11.07
CA TYR A 142 9.78 25.51 10.99
C TYR A 142 11.28 25.16 10.88
N SER A 143 12.06 25.85 10.05
CA SER A 143 13.50 25.59 9.93
C SER A 143 14.21 25.77 11.28
N SER A 144 13.91 26.83 12.03
CA SER A 144 14.46 27.07 13.37
C SER A 144 14.02 26.01 14.38
N PHE A 145 12.77 25.55 14.29
CA PHE A 145 12.26 24.43 15.09
C PHE A 145 13.02 23.16 14.75
N PHE A 146 13.20 22.87 13.46
CA PHE A 146 13.85 21.65 12.98
C PHE A 146 15.32 21.58 13.38
N GLU A 147 16.06 22.68 13.34
CA GLU A 147 17.45 22.75 13.82
C GLU A 147 17.59 22.39 15.31
N SER A 148 16.59 22.72 16.11
CA SER A 148 16.62 22.47 17.55
C SER A 148 16.06 21.09 17.95
N ARG A 149 15.06 20.58 17.21
CA ARG A 149 14.30 19.38 17.57
C ARG A 149 14.00 18.43 16.41
N GLY A 150 14.50 18.69 15.21
CA GLY A 150 14.20 17.89 14.02
C GLY A 150 14.60 16.42 14.16
N TRP A 151 15.62 16.13 14.96
CA TRP A 151 16.09 14.77 15.25
C TRP A 151 14.98 13.88 15.85
N GLU A 152 14.00 14.44 16.59
CA GLU A 152 12.84 13.71 17.14
C GLU A 152 11.89 13.23 16.03
N LEU A 153 11.86 13.94 14.88
CA LEU A 153 10.94 13.70 13.77
C LEU A 153 11.58 13.08 12.52
N GLU A 154 12.91 13.03 12.45
CA GLU A 154 13.58 12.51 11.23
C GLU A 154 13.18 11.08 10.88
N HIS A 155 13.07 10.22 11.90
CA HIS A 155 12.68 8.83 11.69
C HIS A 155 11.23 8.73 11.20
N TYR A 156 10.35 9.54 11.77
CA TYR A 156 8.95 9.66 11.35
C TYR A 156 8.86 10.10 9.88
N PHE A 157 9.52 11.18 9.47
CA PHE A 157 9.48 11.64 8.08
C PHE A 157 10.02 10.62 7.10
N ARG A 158 11.10 9.91 7.44
CA ARG A 158 11.63 8.83 6.60
C ARG A 158 10.62 7.69 6.42
N THR A 159 9.97 7.29 7.49
CA THR A 159 8.97 6.20 7.44
C THR A 159 7.78 6.60 6.57
N VAL A 160 7.24 7.81 6.75
CA VAL A 160 6.14 8.33 5.91
C VAL A 160 6.56 8.39 4.44
N TYR A 161 7.74 8.92 4.14
CA TYR A 161 8.26 8.98 2.78
C TYR A 161 8.36 7.58 2.15
N HIS A 162 8.93 6.61 2.87
CA HIS A 162 9.08 5.24 2.37
C HIS A 162 7.75 4.56 2.16
N LEU A 163 6.74 4.85 2.98
CA LEU A 163 5.39 4.31 2.81
C LEU A 163 4.77 4.77 1.48
N PHE A 164 4.82 6.07 1.17
CA PHE A 164 4.37 6.59 -0.12
C PHE A 164 5.21 6.07 -1.29
N LYS A 165 6.53 6.04 -1.13
CA LYS A 165 7.46 5.55 -2.14
C LYS A 165 7.24 4.08 -2.47
N HIS A 166 6.94 3.23 -1.49
CA HIS A 166 6.66 1.81 -1.71
C HIS A 166 5.49 1.62 -2.69
N VAL A 167 4.42 2.39 -2.56
CA VAL A 167 3.27 2.34 -3.47
C VAL A 167 3.67 2.77 -4.87
N LYS A 168 4.46 3.85 -4.99
CA LYS A 168 4.95 4.33 -6.28
C LYS A 168 5.84 3.30 -6.98
N ASP A 169 6.82 2.75 -6.27
CA ASP A 169 7.77 1.78 -6.82
C ASP A 169 7.06 0.46 -7.18
N GLY A 170 6.04 0.05 -6.42
CA GLY A 170 5.22 -1.11 -6.72
C GLY A 170 4.46 -0.99 -8.03
N SER A 171 3.99 0.21 -8.38
CA SER A 171 3.38 0.48 -9.69
C SER A 171 4.39 0.40 -10.82
N ASN A 172 5.57 1.00 -10.66
CA ASN A 172 6.65 0.93 -11.65
C ASN A 172 7.12 -0.51 -11.89
N GLY A 173 7.07 -1.36 -10.86
CA GLY A 173 7.39 -2.79 -10.95
C GLY A 173 6.24 -3.68 -11.49
N ASN A 174 5.13 -3.12 -11.95
CA ASN A 174 3.93 -3.87 -12.37
C ASN A 174 3.34 -4.80 -11.27
N LEU A 175 3.67 -4.56 -10.00
CA LEU A 175 3.12 -5.30 -8.86
C LEU A 175 1.73 -4.77 -8.46
N VAL A 176 1.52 -3.47 -8.65
CA VAL A 176 0.27 -2.76 -8.39
C VAL A 176 -0.27 -2.21 -9.70
N ILE A 177 -1.52 -2.52 -10.00
CA ILE A 177 -2.21 -1.97 -11.16
C ILE A 177 -2.54 -0.49 -10.87
N GLU A 178 -2.41 0.38 -11.87
CA GLU A 178 -2.64 1.82 -11.72
C GLU A 178 -3.99 2.16 -11.06
N SER A 179 -5.04 1.41 -11.39
CA SER A 179 -6.37 1.55 -10.76
C SER A 179 -6.41 1.19 -9.26
N GLU A 180 -5.45 0.40 -8.77
CA GLU A 180 -5.35 0.02 -7.35
C GLU A 180 -4.44 0.98 -6.57
N LYS A 181 -3.50 1.64 -7.24
CA LYS A 181 -2.54 2.56 -6.65
C LYS A 181 -3.22 3.63 -5.81
N LYS A 182 -4.28 4.23 -6.34
CA LYS A 182 -5.07 5.23 -5.61
C LYS A 182 -5.59 4.70 -4.28
N LYS A 183 -6.04 3.44 -4.20
CA LYS A 183 -6.56 2.85 -2.97
C LYS A 183 -5.51 2.78 -1.86
N TYR A 184 -4.25 2.46 -2.21
CA TYR A 184 -3.16 2.45 -1.24
C TYR A 184 -2.82 3.85 -0.75
N TYR A 185 -2.78 4.83 -1.66
CA TYR A 185 -2.57 6.23 -1.26
C TYR A 185 -3.70 6.76 -0.38
N ASP A 186 -4.95 6.46 -0.71
CA ASP A 186 -6.10 6.85 0.11
C ASP A 186 -6.05 6.21 1.49
N LEU A 187 -5.59 4.94 1.58
CA LEU A 187 -5.38 4.27 2.86
C LEU A 187 -4.29 4.96 3.69
N ILE A 188 -3.15 5.33 3.10
CA ILE A 188 -2.10 6.09 3.78
C ILE A 188 -2.65 7.44 4.26
N LYS A 189 -3.31 8.20 3.38
CA LYS A 189 -3.86 9.52 3.70
C LYS A 189 -4.88 9.47 4.84
N SER A 190 -5.67 8.39 4.91
CA SER A 190 -6.65 8.19 5.99
C SER A 190 -6.02 7.98 7.37
N GLN A 191 -4.76 7.54 7.43
CA GLN A 191 -4.04 7.33 8.69
C GLN A 191 -3.34 8.59 9.21
N ILE A 192 -3.14 9.60 8.37
CA ILE A 192 -2.38 10.81 8.72
C ILE A 192 -3.36 11.88 9.24
N SER A 193 -3.14 12.36 10.44
CA SER A 193 -3.94 13.45 11.03
C SER A 193 -3.60 14.82 10.40
N GLN A 194 -4.46 15.82 10.61
CA GLN A 194 -4.23 17.17 10.06
C GLN A 194 -2.95 17.83 10.57
N TYR A 195 -2.62 17.66 11.85
CA TYR A 195 -1.37 18.23 12.39
C TYR A 195 -0.13 17.53 11.87
N GLU A 196 -0.19 16.20 11.69
CA GLU A 196 0.87 15.46 11.00
C GLU A 196 1.05 15.97 9.58
N LEU A 197 -0.06 16.13 8.85
CA LEU A 197 -0.05 16.57 7.46
C LEU A 197 0.56 17.96 7.29
N ILE A 198 0.25 18.90 8.21
CA ILE A 198 0.85 20.24 8.24
C ILE A 198 2.36 20.15 8.48
N ILE A 199 2.81 19.33 9.44
CA ILE A 199 4.23 19.20 9.77
C ILE A 199 5.00 18.55 8.61
N ILE A 200 4.42 17.54 7.96
CA ILE A 200 5.00 16.91 6.76
C ILE A 200 5.10 17.96 5.64
N TRP A 201 4.04 18.75 5.42
CA TRP A 201 4.03 19.81 4.42
C TRP A 201 5.11 20.86 4.67
N LEU A 202 5.27 21.34 5.91
CA LEU A 202 6.32 22.28 6.29
C LEU A 202 7.72 21.68 6.07
N ASN A 203 7.90 20.40 6.40
CA ASN A 203 9.15 19.68 6.15
C ASN A 203 9.49 19.61 4.65
N CYS A 204 8.48 19.33 3.81
CA CYS A 204 8.66 19.31 2.35
C CYS A 204 9.04 20.68 1.79
N GLN A 205 8.49 21.76 2.34
CA GLN A 205 8.77 23.13 1.85
C GLN A 205 10.16 23.65 2.26
N SER A 206 10.71 23.17 3.36
CA SER A 206 11.94 23.71 3.95
C SER A 206 13.16 22.81 3.76
N GLN A 207 13.16 21.63 4.36
CA GLN A 207 14.35 20.79 4.48
C GLN A 207 14.52 19.77 3.34
N HIS A 208 13.42 19.34 2.72
CA HIS A 208 13.42 18.23 1.78
C HIS A 208 12.70 18.56 0.46
N LYS A 209 12.78 19.83 0.03
CA LYS A 209 12.19 20.37 -1.17
C LYS A 209 12.68 19.55 -2.35
N GLY A 210 12.83 18.70 -2.81
CA GLY A 210 13.23 17.90 -3.97
C GLY A 210 12.99 16.41 -3.79
N LYS A 211 13.07 15.91 -2.56
CA LYS A 211 12.85 14.48 -2.31
C LYS A 211 11.39 14.08 -2.55
N TRP A 212 10.45 14.95 -2.18
CA TRP A 212 9.03 14.70 -2.31
C TRP A 212 8.45 15.05 -3.68
N ASP A 213 9.20 15.82 -4.51
CA ASP A 213 8.70 16.27 -5.83
C ASP A 213 8.23 15.11 -6.69
N SER A 214 8.96 14.01 -6.65
CA SER A 214 8.57 12.81 -7.40
C SER A 214 7.27 12.17 -6.93
N LEU A 215 6.88 12.34 -5.67
CA LEU A 215 5.63 11.84 -5.09
C LEU A 215 4.50 12.85 -5.31
N ILE A 216 4.77 14.14 -5.10
CA ILE A 216 3.79 15.23 -5.26
C ILE A 216 3.33 15.35 -6.72
N ASN A 217 4.24 15.13 -7.68
CA ASN A 217 3.94 15.18 -9.12
C ASN A 217 3.38 13.86 -9.68
N ASP A 218 3.10 12.87 -8.86
CA ASP A 218 2.44 11.64 -9.28
C ASP A 218 0.93 11.89 -9.41
N GLU A 219 0.34 11.57 -10.56
CA GLU A 219 -1.06 11.84 -10.89
C GLU A 219 -2.06 11.29 -9.85
N HIS A 220 -1.70 10.21 -9.16
CA HIS A 220 -2.54 9.55 -8.18
C HIS A 220 -2.12 9.80 -6.73
N CYS A 221 -0.99 10.47 -6.51
CA CYS A 221 -0.44 10.74 -5.20
C CYS A 221 -0.38 12.25 -4.96
N ASP A 222 -1.48 12.86 -4.52
CA ASP A 222 -1.36 14.14 -3.83
C ASP A 222 -1.37 13.88 -2.32
N PRO A 223 -0.20 13.86 -1.64
CA PRO A 223 -0.13 13.65 -0.20
C PRO A 223 -0.87 14.71 0.59
N PHE A 224 -1.08 15.89 0.00
CA PHE A 224 -1.64 17.08 0.65
C PHE A 224 -3.06 17.43 0.21
N GLU A 225 -3.73 16.54 -0.55
CA GLU A 225 -5.11 16.73 -1.02
C GLU A 225 -6.07 17.13 0.11
N HIS A 226 -5.91 16.54 1.30
CA HIS A 226 -6.76 16.79 2.45
C HIS A 226 -6.19 17.80 3.45
N LEU A 227 -5.14 18.55 3.07
CA LEU A 227 -4.53 19.55 3.94
C LEU A 227 -5.48 20.71 4.20
N ASN A 228 -5.86 20.90 5.45
CA ASN A 228 -6.69 22.03 5.86
C ASN A 228 -5.86 23.31 5.97
N LYS A 229 -5.83 24.08 4.87
CA LYS A 229 -5.11 25.37 4.81
C LYS A 229 -5.64 26.41 5.80
N SER A 230 -6.88 26.30 6.25
CA SER A 230 -7.43 27.23 7.24
C SER A 230 -6.74 27.11 8.60
N LEU A 231 -6.27 25.91 8.98
CA LEU A 231 -5.48 25.73 10.21
C LEU A 231 -4.14 26.46 10.15
N ILE A 232 -3.54 26.57 8.95
CA ILE A 232 -2.30 27.31 8.73
C ILE A 232 -2.59 28.81 8.78
N ASN A 233 -3.64 29.26 8.09
CA ASN A 233 -4.00 30.69 8.01
C ASN A 233 -4.50 31.25 9.35
N ASN A 234 -5.20 30.42 10.13
CA ASN A 234 -5.78 30.77 11.44
C ASN A 234 -4.92 30.28 12.61
N ALA A 235 -3.65 30.01 12.37
CA ALA A 235 -2.72 29.48 13.39
C ALA A 235 -2.66 30.36 14.66
N HIS A 236 -2.86 31.69 14.52
CA HIS A 236 -2.93 32.63 15.63
C HIS A 236 -4.10 32.35 16.60
N LEU A 237 -5.20 31.74 16.15
CA LEU A 237 -6.37 31.43 17.00
C LEU A 237 -6.09 30.28 17.98
N LEU A 238 -5.15 29.40 17.69
CA LEU A 238 -4.77 28.29 18.58
C LEU A 238 -4.17 28.77 19.92
N ARG A 239 -3.76 30.01 19.98
CA ARG A 239 -3.24 30.64 21.19
C ARG A 239 -4.33 31.13 22.14
N LEU A 240 -5.48 31.52 21.61
CA LEU A 240 -6.59 32.02 22.43
C LEU A 240 -7.18 30.92 23.32
N ASP A 241 -7.17 29.69 22.84
CA ASP A 241 -7.65 28.52 23.61
C ASP A 241 -6.73 28.22 24.81
N GLU A 242 -5.39 28.46 24.69
CA GLU A 242 -4.45 28.29 25.80
C GLU A 242 -4.57 29.40 26.89
N GLU A 243 -4.97 30.59 26.50
CA GLU A 243 -5.20 31.68 27.48
C GLU A 243 -6.52 31.49 28.23
N ALA A 244 -7.50 30.88 27.60
CA ALA A 244 -8.76 30.51 28.22
C ALA A 244 -8.63 29.35 29.23
N ASP A 245 -7.66 28.44 28.99
CA ASP A 245 -7.43 27.27 29.84
C ASP A 245 -6.41 27.50 30.98
N LYS A 246 -5.94 28.73 31.15
CA LYS A 246 -5.12 29.10 32.32
C LYS A 246 -6.01 29.22 33.54
N PRO A 247 -5.80 28.42 34.61
CA PRO A 247 -6.55 28.61 35.85
C PRO A 247 -6.33 30.05 36.31
N GLN A 248 -7.44 30.77 36.52
CA GLN A 248 -7.40 32.12 37.08
C GLN A 248 -6.61 32.06 38.38
N ARG A 249 -5.41 32.64 38.39
CA ARG A 249 -4.67 32.86 39.64
C ARG A 249 -5.56 33.73 40.52
N ASN A 250 -6.14 33.11 41.55
CA ASN A 250 -6.84 33.79 42.62
C ASN A 250 -5.92 34.87 43.20
N SER A 251 -6.21 36.14 42.86
CA SER A 251 -5.55 37.32 43.38
C SER A 251 -5.97 37.67 44.81
N ASN A 252 -6.48 36.70 45.58
CA ASN A 252 -6.96 36.90 46.95
C ASN A 252 -6.08 36.21 48.00
N GLN A 253 -4.76 36.49 47.96
CA GLN A 253 -3.95 36.37 49.21
C GLN A 253 -3.42 37.74 49.56
N ARG A 254 -4.25 38.52 50.27
CA ARG A 254 -3.74 39.64 51.07
C ARG A 254 -3.01 39.07 52.28
N PRO A 255 -1.77 39.50 52.56
CA PRO A 255 -1.12 39.11 53.80
C PRO A 255 -1.82 39.82 54.97
N HIS A 256 -2.40 39.07 55.87
CA HIS A 256 -2.72 39.59 57.19
C HIS A 256 -1.46 39.93 57.96
N LYS A 257 -1.42 41.15 58.45
CA LYS A 257 -0.43 41.69 59.38
C LYS A 257 -0.48 40.95 60.72
#